data_9e3fcb92ee911f033b6f79d492e59204
#
_entry.id   9e3fcb92ee911f033b6f79d492e59204
#
_cell.length_a   1.000
_cell.length_b   1.000
_cell.length_c   1.000
_cell.angle_alpha   90.00
_cell.angle_beta   90.00
_cell.angle_gamma   90.00
#
_symmetry.space_group_name_H-M   'P 1'
#
loop_
_entity.id
_entity.type
_entity.pdbx_description
1 polymer ?
#
loop_
_entity_poly.entity_id
_entity_poly.type
_entity_poly.pdbx_seq_one_letter_code
_entity_poly.pdbx_strand_id
1 'polypeptide(L)'
;MALTAIVLLVPMPGFAQAAAPVRSMWELRQQNIVLQKFDLSCGAAALATILRYQQGENLTERDVALGLVSRDVYIRNPRLIRLRQGFSLLDMKRYVDRLGYDGQAFGSVTWKNLLSLAPAIVPVRFFGYNHFVVFRGALGHDVLLGDPAFGNRTMSRQRFLAAWIDYAKLGHVAFVVRRRDGLIPPNRLSVTAADFPWLN
;
A
#
# COMPACT_ATOMS: atom_id res chain seq x y z
N MET A 1 -43.74 59.51 19.99
CA MET A 1 -42.28 59.39 19.78
C MET A 1 -41.98 57.99 19.33
N ALA A 2 -41.70 57.76 18.05
CA ALA A 2 -41.42 56.49 17.53
C ALA A 2 -39.87 56.33 17.45
N LEU A 3 -39.30 55.33 18.15
CA LEU A 3 -37.87 54.98 18.05
C LEU A 3 -37.66 54.05 16.84
N THR A 4 -36.96 54.57 15.84
CA THR A 4 -36.54 53.81 14.67
C THR A 4 -35.22 53.10 15.01
N ALA A 5 -35.24 51.77 15.14
CA ALA A 5 -34.02 50.98 15.35
C ALA A 5 -33.30 50.80 14.01
N ILE A 6 -32.07 51.29 13.87
CA ILE A 6 -31.19 51.08 12.73
C ILE A 6 -30.43 49.78 12.97
N VAL A 7 -30.72 48.74 12.18
CA VAL A 7 -29.96 47.51 12.17
C VAL A 7 -28.75 47.70 11.26
N LEU A 8 -27.55 47.77 11.84
CA LEU A 8 -26.27 47.75 11.10
C LEU A 8 -25.96 46.31 10.67
N LEU A 9 -26.09 46.03 9.36
CA LEU A 9 -25.57 44.79 8.76
C LEU A 9 -24.04 44.89 8.69
N VAL A 10 -23.35 44.11 9.53
CA VAL A 10 -21.90 43.94 9.44
C VAL A 10 -21.63 42.86 8.36
N PRO A 11 -20.88 43.16 7.29
CA PRO A 11 -20.52 42.14 6.31
C PRO A 11 -19.59 41.12 6.96
N MET A 12 -20.01 39.86 7.00
CA MET A 12 -19.13 38.75 7.41
C MET A 12 -18.02 38.55 6.34
N PRO A 13 -16.73 38.47 6.74
CA PRO A 13 -15.67 38.13 5.81
C PRO A 13 -15.90 36.73 5.28
N GLY A 14 -16.15 36.62 3.98
CA GLY A 14 -16.20 35.32 3.28
C GLY A 14 -14.86 34.61 3.45
N PHE A 15 -14.86 33.46 4.10
CA PHE A 15 -13.68 32.57 4.12
C PHE A 15 -13.43 32.12 2.69
N ALA A 16 -12.46 32.73 2.02
CA ALA A 16 -11.94 32.22 0.75
C ALA A 16 -11.37 30.83 1.04
N GLN A 17 -12.07 29.79 0.62
CA GLN A 17 -11.60 28.43 0.70
C GLN A 17 -10.41 28.31 -0.26
N ALA A 18 -9.21 28.23 0.29
CA ALA A 18 -8.00 28.05 -0.51
C ALA A 18 -8.18 26.81 -1.39
N ALA A 19 -8.14 27.01 -2.71
CA ALA A 19 -8.21 25.90 -3.65
C ALA A 19 -7.07 24.91 -3.33
N ALA A 20 -7.40 23.62 -3.22
CA ALA A 20 -6.40 22.59 -3.00
C ALA A 20 -5.34 22.67 -4.13
N PRO A 21 -4.03 22.57 -3.80
CA PRO A 21 -3.00 22.69 -4.80
C PRO A 21 -3.18 21.61 -5.88
N VAL A 22 -3.16 22.01 -7.15
CA VAL A 22 -3.21 21.08 -8.29
C VAL A 22 -1.93 20.24 -8.27
N ARG A 23 -2.08 18.93 -8.15
CA ARG A 23 -0.97 17.98 -8.22
C ARG A 23 -0.90 17.34 -9.60
N SER A 24 0.32 17.12 -10.09
CA SER A 24 0.52 16.40 -11.34
C SER A 24 0.18 14.90 -11.18
N MET A 25 -0.17 14.24 -12.28
CA MET A 25 -0.38 12.78 -12.32
C MET A 25 0.86 12.01 -11.82
N TRP A 26 2.05 12.54 -12.11
CA TRP A 26 3.31 11.96 -11.66
C TRP A 26 3.44 11.98 -10.13
N GLU A 27 3.13 13.11 -9.49
CA GLU A 27 3.14 13.24 -8.03
C GLU A 27 2.11 12.32 -7.37
N LEU A 28 0.91 12.21 -7.93
CA LEU A 28 -0.13 11.30 -7.43
C LEU A 28 0.31 9.83 -7.53
N ARG A 29 0.97 9.45 -8.63
CA ARG A 29 1.50 8.10 -8.80
C ARG A 29 2.59 7.75 -7.78
N GLN A 30 3.34 8.73 -7.31
CA GLN A 30 4.43 8.51 -6.34
C GLN A 30 4.03 8.76 -4.89
N GLN A 31 2.79 9.18 -4.65
CA GLN A 31 2.35 9.53 -3.31
C GLN A 31 2.25 8.30 -2.40
N ASN A 32 2.98 8.33 -1.28
CA ASN A 32 2.94 7.28 -0.26
C ASN A 32 3.26 5.87 -0.80
N ILE A 33 4.21 5.78 -1.72
CA ILE A 33 4.71 4.51 -2.23
C ILE A 33 6.24 4.52 -2.33
N VAL A 34 6.84 3.38 -2.12
CA VAL A 34 8.27 3.14 -2.40
C VAL A 34 8.35 2.43 -3.74
N LEU A 35 8.95 3.10 -4.73
CA LEU A 35 9.23 2.51 -6.03
C LEU A 35 10.44 1.58 -5.94
N GLN A 36 10.36 0.41 -6.58
CA GLN A 36 11.50 -0.49 -6.66
C GLN A 36 12.60 0.07 -7.57
N LYS A 37 13.83 -0.14 -7.16
CA LYS A 37 15.04 0.29 -7.90
C LYS A 37 15.91 -0.88 -8.30
N PHE A 38 15.66 -2.06 -7.76
CA PHE A 38 16.43 -3.27 -8.01
C PHE A 38 15.55 -4.34 -8.65
N ASP A 39 16.15 -5.18 -9.46
CA ASP A 39 15.47 -6.34 -10.03
C ASP A 39 15.00 -7.29 -8.92
N LEU A 40 13.80 -7.85 -9.09
CA LEU A 40 13.19 -8.82 -8.16
C LEU A 40 12.92 -8.29 -6.75
N SER A 41 12.94 -6.97 -6.53
CA SER A 41 12.76 -6.34 -5.22
C SER A 41 11.32 -5.85 -4.95
N CYS A 42 10.36 -6.19 -5.83
CA CYS A 42 8.96 -5.76 -5.65
C CYS A 42 8.42 -6.06 -4.24
N GLY A 43 8.76 -7.23 -3.69
CA GLY A 43 8.38 -7.59 -2.33
C GLY A 43 9.04 -6.72 -1.26
N ALA A 44 10.31 -6.35 -1.44
CA ALA A 44 11.00 -5.45 -0.51
C ALA A 44 10.42 -4.03 -0.58
N ALA A 45 10.15 -3.52 -1.77
CA ALA A 45 9.56 -2.20 -1.96
C ALA A 45 8.09 -2.12 -1.49
N ALA A 46 7.30 -3.18 -1.73
CA ALA A 46 5.94 -3.28 -1.17
C ALA A 46 5.96 -3.29 0.36
N LEU A 47 6.87 -4.06 0.98
CA LEU A 47 7.03 -4.10 2.42
C LEU A 47 7.55 -2.76 2.98
N ALA A 48 8.52 -2.12 2.32
CA ALA A 48 8.99 -0.78 2.67
C ALA A 48 7.85 0.24 2.60
N THR A 49 6.94 0.13 1.63
CA THR A 49 5.75 0.97 1.53
C THR A 49 4.84 0.81 2.76
N ILE A 50 4.55 -0.42 3.18
CA ILE A 50 3.76 -0.68 4.39
C ILE A 50 4.47 -0.13 5.63
N LEU A 51 5.75 -0.47 5.84
CA LEU A 51 6.49 -0.03 7.02
C LEU A 51 6.60 1.50 7.10
N ARG A 52 6.87 2.16 5.99
CA ARG A 52 7.05 3.61 5.94
C ARG A 52 5.75 4.38 6.08
N TYR A 53 4.74 4.01 5.30
CA TYR A 53 3.53 4.84 5.17
C TYR A 53 2.35 4.35 6.00
N GLN A 54 2.30 3.09 6.37
CA GLN A 54 1.32 2.61 7.33
C GLN A 54 1.86 2.68 8.76
N GLN A 55 3.09 2.20 9.00
CA GLN A 55 3.63 2.07 10.36
C GLN A 55 4.42 3.30 10.83
N GLY A 56 4.89 4.16 9.91
CA GLY A 56 5.63 5.38 10.23
C GLY A 56 7.14 5.19 10.34
N GLU A 57 7.68 4.03 9.91
CA GLU A 57 9.11 3.75 9.92
C GLU A 57 9.87 4.58 8.86
N ASN A 58 11.11 4.90 9.14
CA ASN A 58 11.98 5.56 8.15
C ASN A 58 12.88 4.55 7.46
N LEU A 59 12.26 3.58 6.74
CA LEU A 59 12.96 2.53 6.00
C LEU A 59 12.85 2.74 4.50
N THR A 60 13.95 2.47 3.80
CA THR A 60 14.01 2.47 2.33
C THR A 60 13.83 1.05 1.78
N GLU A 61 13.58 0.92 0.46
CA GLU A 61 13.61 -0.38 -0.23
C GLU A 61 14.92 -1.13 0.05
N ARG A 62 16.06 -0.41 0.00
CA ARG A 62 17.39 -1.00 0.23
C ARG A 62 17.52 -1.60 1.63
N ASP A 63 17.06 -0.88 2.65
CA ASP A 63 17.13 -1.36 4.04
C ASP A 63 16.33 -2.64 4.21
N VAL A 64 15.12 -2.69 3.65
CA VAL A 64 14.27 -3.87 3.68
C VAL A 64 14.89 -5.00 2.88
N ALA A 65 15.38 -4.74 1.66
CA ALA A 65 16.00 -5.75 0.81
C ALA A 65 17.24 -6.36 1.48
N LEU A 66 18.13 -5.55 2.07
CA LEU A 66 19.27 -6.02 2.83
C LEU A 66 18.85 -6.89 4.02
N GLY A 67 17.83 -6.48 4.76
CA GLY A 67 17.30 -7.26 5.86
C GLY A 67 16.68 -8.59 5.45
N LEU A 68 16.10 -8.67 4.26
CA LEU A 68 15.56 -9.90 3.69
C LEU A 68 16.69 -10.84 3.19
N VAL A 69 17.73 -10.29 2.53
CA VAL A 69 18.88 -11.04 2.00
C VAL A 69 19.79 -11.57 3.13
N SER A 70 19.87 -10.87 4.26
CA SER A 70 20.74 -11.24 5.38
C SER A 70 20.37 -12.57 6.05
N ARG A 71 19.37 -13.30 5.54
CA ARG A 71 19.02 -14.63 6.00
C ARG A 71 20.03 -15.67 5.53
N ASP A 72 20.40 -16.58 6.40
CA ASP A 72 21.34 -17.68 6.13
C ASP A 72 21.07 -18.42 4.81
N VAL A 73 19.79 -18.63 4.48
CA VAL A 73 19.40 -19.35 3.25
C VAL A 73 19.83 -18.59 1.98
N TYR A 74 19.81 -17.26 1.99
CA TYR A 74 20.24 -16.45 0.86
C TYR A 74 21.75 -16.20 0.87
N ILE A 75 22.35 -16.10 2.06
CA ILE A 75 23.80 -15.99 2.22
C ILE A 75 24.47 -17.26 1.69
N ARG A 76 23.96 -18.45 2.04
CA ARG A 76 24.48 -19.73 1.56
C ARG A 76 24.16 -20.01 0.10
N ASN A 77 23.07 -19.50 -0.41
CA ASN A 77 22.65 -19.70 -1.81
C ASN A 77 21.99 -18.45 -2.40
N PRO A 78 22.79 -17.46 -2.86
CA PRO A 78 22.28 -16.22 -3.45
C PRO A 78 21.41 -16.42 -4.71
N ARG A 79 21.60 -17.55 -5.43
CA ARG A 79 20.81 -17.88 -6.62
C ARG A 79 19.33 -18.13 -6.31
N LEU A 80 18.99 -18.44 -5.05
CA LEU A 80 17.59 -18.66 -4.62
C LEU A 80 16.69 -17.45 -4.87
N ILE A 81 17.21 -16.23 -4.77
CA ILE A 81 16.42 -15.02 -5.03
C ILE A 81 15.94 -15.03 -6.49
N ARG A 82 16.83 -15.37 -7.43
CA ARG A 82 16.48 -15.47 -8.85
C ARG A 82 15.54 -16.65 -9.13
N LEU A 83 15.81 -17.82 -8.57
CA LEU A 83 14.97 -19.01 -8.74
C LEU A 83 13.54 -18.80 -8.21
N ARG A 84 13.39 -18.04 -7.13
CA ARG A 84 12.09 -17.71 -6.52
C ARG A 84 11.45 -16.47 -7.11
N GLN A 85 12.10 -15.78 -8.02
CA GLN A 85 11.65 -14.50 -8.58
C GLN A 85 11.41 -13.43 -7.50
N GLY A 86 12.29 -13.37 -6.48
CA GLY A 86 12.22 -12.42 -5.39
C GLY A 86 12.09 -13.07 -4.00
N PHE A 87 11.51 -12.34 -3.06
CA PHE A 87 11.32 -12.75 -1.68
C PHE A 87 9.93 -13.37 -1.45
N SER A 88 9.84 -14.30 -0.50
CA SER A 88 8.55 -14.90 -0.12
C SER A 88 7.85 -14.12 1.00
N LEU A 89 6.54 -14.33 1.16
CA LEU A 89 5.79 -13.78 2.31
C LEU A 89 6.36 -14.25 3.66
N LEU A 90 6.93 -15.47 3.71
CA LEU A 90 7.58 -15.97 4.90
C LEU A 90 8.87 -15.20 5.23
N ASP A 91 9.61 -14.75 4.20
CA ASP A 91 10.78 -13.89 4.41
C ASP A 91 10.36 -12.53 4.97
N MET A 92 9.29 -11.94 4.41
CA MET A 92 8.71 -10.70 4.91
C MET A 92 8.24 -10.83 6.36
N LYS A 93 7.50 -11.91 6.68
CA LYS A 93 7.06 -12.18 8.06
C LYS A 93 8.24 -12.20 9.03
N ARG A 94 9.26 -13.01 8.75
CA ARG A 94 10.43 -13.13 9.61
C ARG A 94 11.18 -11.81 9.77
N TYR A 95 11.19 -10.99 8.74
CA TYR A 95 11.81 -9.67 8.80
C TYR A 95 11.05 -8.73 9.72
N VAL A 96 9.74 -8.59 9.53
CA VAL A 96 8.93 -7.67 10.36
C VAL A 96 8.80 -8.15 11.80
N ASP A 97 8.78 -9.47 12.04
CA ASP A 97 8.77 -10.04 13.38
C ASP A 97 10.03 -9.65 14.18
N ARG A 98 11.20 -9.59 13.49
CA ARG A 98 12.47 -9.11 14.11
C ARG A 98 12.47 -7.61 14.39
N LEU A 99 11.68 -6.83 13.65
CA LEU A 99 11.48 -5.40 13.90
C LEU A 99 10.48 -5.12 15.02
N GLY A 100 9.89 -6.17 15.65
CA GLY A 100 8.90 -6.01 16.72
C GLY A 100 7.46 -5.90 16.23
N TYR A 101 7.20 -6.08 14.94
CA TYR A 101 5.85 -6.17 14.40
C TYR A 101 5.30 -7.60 14.42
N ASP A 102 4.05 -7.76 14.08
CA ASP A 102 3.41 -9.05 13.82
C ASP A 102 3.07 -9.13 12.32
N GLY A 103 3.86 -9.94 11.59
CA GLY A 103 3.60 -10.23 10.19
C GLY A 103 2.62 -11.39 10.06
N GLN A 104 1.46 -11.17 9.44
CA GLN A 104 0.41 -12.17 9.26
C GLN A 104 0.13 -12.42 7.78
N ALA A 105 0.26 -13.69 7.36
CA ALA A 105 -0.15 -14.14 6.05
C ALA A 105 -1.48 -14.90 6.16
N PHE A 106 -2.45 -14.52 5.35
CA PHE A 106 -3.78 -15.15 5.27
C PHE A 106 -3.92 -15.89 3.96
N GLY A 107 -4.46 -17.09 4.00
CA GLY A 107 -4.92 -17.86 2.84
C GLY A 107 -6.43 -17.85 2.71
N SER A 108 -6.93 -18.32 1.56
CA SER A 108 -8.37 -18.37 1.23
C SER A 108 -9.08 -17.02 1.45
N VAL A 109 -8.36 -15.93 1.14
CA VAL A 109 -8.85 -14.57 1.35
C VAL A 109 -9.94 -14.26 0.34
N THR A 110 -11.14 -13.95 0.83
CA THR A 110 -12.23 -13.45 -0.01
C THR A 110 -12.08 -11.96 -0.28
N TRP A 111 -12.81 -11.44 -1.27
CA TRP A 111 -12.87 -10.00 -1.53
C TRP A 111 -13.25 -9.19 -0.28
N LYS A 112 -14.27 -9.64 0.45
CA LYS A 112 -14.72 -8.98 1.69
C LYS A 112 -13.62 -8.96 2.75
N ASN A 113 -12.90 -10.07 2.92
CA ASN A 113 -11.79 -10.13 3.85
C ASN A 113 -10.63 -9.21 3.42
N LEU A 114 -10.32 -9.14 2.12
CA LEU A 114 -9.26 -8.26 1.62
C LEU A 114 -9.55 -6.79 1.92
N LEU A 115 -10.79 -6.36 1.75
CA LEU A 115 -11.19 -4.98 2.10
C LEU A 115 -10.97 -4.67 3.58
N SER A 116 -11.22 -5.61 4.48
CA SER A 116 -10.99 -5.42 5.93
C SER A 116 -9.52 -5.54 6.33
N LEU A 117 -8.70 -6.16 5.50
CA LEU A 117 -7.25 -6.29 5.72
C LEU A 117 -6.44 -5.13 5.16
N ALA A 118 -7.05 -4.26 4.34
CA ALA A 118 -6.35 -3.15 3.69
C ALA A 118 -5.73 -2.17 4.72
N PRO A 119 -4.50 -1.67 4.46
CA PRO A 119 -3.64 -2.02 3.33
C PRO A 119 -2.94 -3.38 3.53
N ALA A 120 -2.81 -4.15 2.44
CA ALA A 120 -2.22 -5.48 2.48
C ALA A 120 -1.32 -5.74 1.27
N ILE A 121 -0.24 -6.49 1.42
CA ILE A 121 0.57 -6.96 0.30
C ILE A 121 -0.11 -8.19 -0.30
N VAL A 122 -0.32 -8.17 -1.60
CA VAL A 122 -0.94 -9.27 -2.34
C VAL A 122 -0.08 -9.66 -3.54
N PRO A 123 0.03 -10.97 -3.87
CA PRO A 123 0.67 -11.42 -5.09
C PRO A 123 -0.30 -11.31 -6.25
N VAL A 124 0.16 -10.73 -7.34
CA VAL A 124 -0.60 -10.60 -8.59
C VAL A 124 0.22 -11.14 -9.77
N ARG A 125 -0.47 -11.48 -10.86
CA ARG A 125 0.17 -11.84 -12.12
C ARG A 125 -0.21 -10.81 -13.17
N PHE A 126 0.77 -10.00 -13.54
CA PHE A 126 0.65 -9.04 -14.62
C PHE A 126 1.55 -9.45 -15.79
N PHE A 127 0.99 -9.51 -17.00
CA PHE A 127 1.76 -9.86 -18.21
C PHE A 127 2.61 -11.13 -18.09
N GLY A 128 2.13 -12.13 -17.33
CA GLY A 128 2.84 -13.39 -17.11
C GLY A 128 3.86 -13.38 -15.97
N TYR A 129 4.13 -12.24 -15.34
CA TYR A 129 5.07 -12.12 -14.23
C TYR A 129 4.36 -12.09 -12.88
N ASN A 130 4.88 -12.87 -11.93
CA ASN A 130 4.46 -12.79 -10.54
C ASN A 130 5.04 -11.52 -9.90
N HIS A 131 4.19 -10.77 -9.23
CA HIS A 131 4.55 -9.46 -8.68
C HIS A 131 3.85 -9.24 -7.34
N PHE A 132 4.49 -8.54 -6.41
CA PHE A 132 3.87 -8.09 -5.18
C PHE A 132 3.46 -6.64 -5.30
N VAL A 133 2.21 -6.35 -4.95
CA VAL A 133 1.67 -4.99 -4.88
C VAL A 133 1.03 -4.76 -3.51
N VAL A 134 0.87 -3.51 -3.13
CA VAL A 134 0.09 -3.12 -1.95
C VAL A 134 -1.34 -2.85 -2.39
N PHE A 135 -2.29 -3.70 -1.99
CA PHE A 135 -3.71 -3.39 -2.08
C PHE A 135 -4.03 -2.32 -1.04
N ARG A 136 -4.32 -1.10 -1.48
CA ARG A 136 -4.63 0.02 -0.58
C ARG A 136 -6.10 0.06 -0.20
N GLY A 137 -6.99 -0.34 -1.10
CA GLY A 137 -8.43 -0.35 -0.89
C GLY A 137 -9.21 -0.30 -2.20
N ALA A 138 -10.52 -0.07 -2.10
CA ALA A 138 -11.42 0.06 -3.23
C ALA A 138 -12.47 1.15 -3.00
N LEU A 139 -12.96 1.74 -4.09
CA LEU A 139 -14.08 2.67 -4.10
C LEU A 139 -15.02 2.29 -5.25
N GLY A 140 -16.24 1.88 -4.93
CA GLY A 140 -17.19 1.37 -5.94
C GLY A 140 -16.63 0.15 -6.66
N HIS A 141 -16.41 0.28 -7.96
CA HIS A 141 -15.88 -0.78 -8.81
C HIS A 141 -14.36 -0.71 -9.02
N ASP A 142 -13.71 0.33 -8.53
CA ASP A 142 -12.28 0.57 -8.74
C ASP A 142 -11.46 0.17 -7.52
N VAL A 143 -10.28 -0.37 -7.79
CA VAL A 143 -9.27 -0.80 -6.81
C VAL A 143 -8.07 0.14 -6.93
N LEU A 144 -7.54 0.59 -5.81
CA LEU A 144 -6.28 1.33 -5.74
C LEU A 144 -5.17 0.40 -5.27
N LEU A 145 -4.13 0.30 -6.09
CA LEU A 145 -2.91 -0.44 -5.82
C LEU A 145 -1.72 0.50 -5.69
N GLY A 146 -0.88 0.24 -4.70
CA GLY A 146 0.49 0.73 -4.66
C GLY A 146 1.39 -0.31 -5.35
N ASP A 147 1.73 -0.05 -6.61
CA ASP A 147 2.55 -0.94 -7.42
C ASP A 147 4.01 -0.49 -7.37
N PRO A 148 4.93 -1.30 -6.81
CA PRO A 148 6.34 -0.92 -6.71
C PRO A 148 7.02 -0.59 -8.04
N ALA A 149 6.53 -1.14 -9.15
CA ALA A 149 7.11 -0.89 -10.46
C ALA A 149 6.54 0.36 -11.14
N PHE A 150 5.27 0.71 -10.87
CA PHE A 150 4.56 1.76 -11.62
C PHE A 150 4.01 2.90 -10.76
N GLY A 151 4.10 2.78 -9.45
CA GLY A 151 3.49 3.73 -8.52
C GLY A 151 2.02 3.40 -8.23
N ASN A 152 1.29 4.35 -7.66
CA ASN A 152 -0.14 4.18 -7.46
C ASN A 152 -0.86 4.04 -8.79
N ARG A 153 -1.77 3.07 -8.87
CA ARG A 153 -2.59 2.83 -10.05
C ARG A 153 -3.97 2.32 -9.68
N THR A 154 -4.96 2.67 -10.47
CA THR A 154 -6.31 2.15 -10.36
C THR A 154 -6.58 1.08 -11.41
N MET A 155 -7.49 0.17 -11.11
CA MET A 155 -8.04 -0.77 -12.08
C MET A 155 -9.40 -1.25 -11.61
N SER A 156 -10.21 -1.78 -12.53
CA SER A 156 -11.49 -2.35 -12.14
C SER A 156 -11.29 -3.57 -11.23
N ARG A 157 -12.23 -3.77 -10.31
CA ARG A 157 -12.27 -4.95 -9.44
C ARG A 157 -12.16 -6.26 -10.22
N GLN A 158 -12.84 -6.36 -11.36
CA GLN A 158 -12.79 -7.55 -12.20
C GLN A 158 -11.37 -7.84 -12.69
N ARG A 159 -10.64 -6.83 -13.18
CA ARG A 159 -9.25 -6.97 -13.63
C ARG A 159 -8.32 -7.33 -12.47
N PHE A 160 -8.53 -6.74 -11.31
CA PHE A 160 -7.76 -7.08 -10.11
C PHE A 160 -7.98 -8.53 -9.70
N LEU A 161 -9.23 -8.99 -9.60
CA LEU A 161 -9.55 -10.38 -9.22
C LEU A 161 -8.97 -11.39 -10.21
N ALA A 162 -8.95 -11.08 -11.50
CA ALA A 162 -8.32 -11.93 -12.52
C ALA A 162 -6.78 -11.97 -12.41
N ALA A 163 -6.17 -10.91 -11.87
CA ALA A 163 -4.72 -10.81 -11.68
C ALA A 163 -4.25 -11.34 -10.32
N TRP A 164 -5.09 -11.30 -9.30
CA TRP A 164 -4.76 -11.77 -7.95
C TRP A 164 -4.55 -13.29 -7.98
N ILE A 165 -3.35 -13.74 -7.62
CA ILE A 165 -2.97 -15.15 -7.79
C ILE A 165 -3.80 -16.02 -6.86
N ASP A 166 -4.47 -17.01 -7.47
CA ASP A 166 -5.14 -18.11 -6.77
C ASP A 166 -4.20 -19.32 -6.71
N TYR A 167 -3.74 -19.66 -5.52
CA TYR A 167 -2.87 -20.80 -5.30
C TYR A 167 -3.69 -22.05 -5.00
N ALA A 168 -3.50 -23.13 -5.73
CA ALA A 168 -4.30 -24.36 -5.67
C ALA A 168 -4.59 -24.90 -4.25
N LYS A 169 -3.67 -24.71 -3.29
CA LYS A 169 -3.83 -25.21 -1.90
C LYS A 169 -4.13 -24.10 -0.89
N LEU A 170 -3.90 -22.85 -1.25
CA LEU A 170 -3.97 -21.71 -0.32
C LEU A 170 -5.06 -20.71 -0.72
N GLY A 171 -5.61 -20.81 -1.93
CA GLY A 171 -6.50 -19.81 -2.47
C GLY A 171 -5.77 -18.47 -2.67
N HIS A 172 -6.53 -17.40 -2.70
CA HIS A 172 -5.95 -16.06 -2.68
C HIS A 172 -5.27 -15.77 -1.34
N VAL A 173 -4.12 -15.12 -1.40
CA VAL A 173 -3.34 -14.80 -0.19
C VAL A 173 -3.16 -13.29 -0.04
N ALA A 174 -3.08 -12.85 1.22
CA ALA A 174 -2.76 -11.48 1.59
C ALA A 174 -1.81 -11.47 2.78
N PHE A 175 -0.95 -10.44 2.87
CA PHE A 175 -0.02 -10.27 3.98
C PHE A 175 -0.18 -8.87 4.57
N VAL A 176 -0.30 -8.80 5.90
CA VAL A 176 -0.42 -7.56 6.65
C VAL A 176 0.65 -7.46 7.73
N VAL A 177 0.98 -6.24 8.13
CA VAL A 177 1.91 -5.95 9.21
C VAL A 177 1.15 -5.21 10.29
N ARG A 178 1.12 -5.76 11.50
CA ARG A 178 0.43 -5.19 12.66
C ARG A 178 1.42 -4.77 13.74
N ARG A 179 1.10 -3.72 14.47
CA ARG A 179 1.84 -3.30 15.65
C ARG A 179 1.55 -4.26 16.80
N ARG A 180 2.58 -4.55 17.61
CA ARG A 180 2.43 -5.34 18.86
C ARG A 180 2.26 -4.48 20.10
N ASP A 181 2.62 -3.19 20.00
CA ASP A 181 2.56 -2.23 21.10
C ASP A 181 1.15 -1.63 21.32
N GLY A 182 0.15 -2.01 20.52
CA GLY A 182 -1.21 -1.51 20.61
C GLY A 182 -1.42 -0.08 20.14
N LEU A 183 -0.37 0.61 19.67
CA LEU A 183 -0.50 1.97 19.15
C LEU A 183 -1.19 1.96 17.78
N ILE A 184 -1.98 3.00 17.55
CA ILE A 184 -2.63 3.21 16.24
C ILE A 184 -1.56 3.72 15.26
N PRO A 185 -1.35 3.02 14.13
CA PRO A 185 -0.38 3.47 13.13
C PRO A 185 -0.87 4.73 12.40
N PRO A 186 0.03 5.59 11.88
CA PRO A 186 -0.35 6.79 11.13
C PRO A 186 -1.15 6.51 9.85
N ASN A 187 -1.02 5.34 9.29
CA ASN A 187 -1.73 4.79 8.13
C ASN A 187 -2.00 5.80 6.99
N ARG A 188 -0.95 6.34 6.40
CA ARG A 188 -1.02 7.23 5.22
C ARG A 188 -1.41 6.51 3.93
N LEU A 189 -1.66 5.19 4.00
CA LEU A 189 -2.12 4.37 2.87
C LEU A 189 -3.64 4.26 2.80
N SER A 190 -4.36 4.78 3.79
CA SER A 190 -5.83 4.88 3.73
C SER A 190 -6.28 5.57 2.45
N VAL A 191 -7.31 5.04 1.83
CA VAL A 191 -7.83 5.55 0.56
C VAL A 191 -8.95 6.55 0.79
N THR A 192 -8.98 7.56 -0.07
CA THR A 192 -10.05 8.54 -0.16
C THR A 192 -10.58 8.58 -1.59
N ALA A 193 -11.73 9.20 -1.82
CA ALA A 193 -12.27 9.39 -3.17
C ALA A 193 -11.29 10.14 -4.08
N ALA A 194 -10.45 11.01 -3.52
CA ALA A 194 -9.44 11.76 -4.28
C ALA A 194 -8.29 10.90 -4.81
N ASP A 195 -8.11 9.68 -4.31
CA ASP A 195 -7.05 8.77 -4.77
C ASP A 195 -7.43 7.99 -6.04
N PHE A 196 -8.71 8.02 -6.47
CA PHE A 196 -9.20 7.16 -7.55
C PHE A 196 -9.31 7.79 -8.95
N PRO A 197 -9.53 9.11 -9.13
CA PRO A 197 -10.10 9.60 -10.37
C PRO A 197 -9.21 9.49 -11.62
N TRP A 198 -7.91 9.27 -11.52
CA TRP A 198 -7.03 9.53 -12.64
C TRP A 198 -5.80 8.61 -12.77
N LEU A 199 -5.79 7.49 -12.08
CA LEU A 199 -4.62 6.60 -12.05
C LEU A 199 -4.75 5.37 -12.96
N ASN A 200 -5.54 5.48 -14.03
CA ASN A 200 -5.73 4.44 -15.05
C ASN A 200 -4.53 4.29 -15.98
#